data_1870424ca484b46336570fc3f42b854b
#
_entry.id   1870424ca484b46336570fc3f42b854b
#
_cell.length_a   1.000
_cell.length_b   1.000
_cell.length_c   1.000
_cell.angle_alpha   90.00
_cell.angle_beta   90.00
_cell.angle_gamma   90.00
#
_symmetry.space_group_name_H-M   'P 1'
#
loop_
_entity.id
_entity.type
_entity.pdbx_description
1 polymer ?
#
loop_
_entity_poly.entity_id
_entity_poly.type
_entity_poly.pdbx_seq_one_letter_code
_entity_poly.pdbx_strand_id
1 'polypeptide(L)'
;MSQLLPLFAALLLSALLPAHAAEPDVTRLLADADRFRVSDEQLVIETRVNTFKSDGTPDKERLYTVHTSTGRRSLVLMRSPAEQGQKVLMVGDDFWLLMPGTQRPMRITPSQKLLGDASTGDIATLRWSEDYTATLVGEERCENVACWHLNLSARRAGVSYQRIELWLGRDRHLPLKADLYLQSDKLAKQARFVPDSVERPTQIDEMVLRDQLSNHRETRVRYTAREKRAVPESWFNPMSLARNPTLE
;
A
#
# COMPACT_ATOMS: atom_id res chain seq x y z
N MET A 1 8.54 54.32 69.46
CA MET A 1 7.31 53.77 68.78
C MET A 1 7.71 53.40 67.41
N SER A 2 8.01 52.10 67.24
CA SER A 2 8.53 51.55 65.98
C SER A 2 7.43 50.66 65.37
N GLN A 3 6.93 51.01 64.21
CA GLN A 3 5.91 50.23 63.46
C GLN A 3 6.61 49.29 62.51
N LEU A 4 6.40 47.97 62.71
CA LEU A 4 6.79 46.89 61.82
C LEU A 4 5.69 46.66 60.76
N LEU A 5 6.00 46.84 59.49
CA LEU A 5 5.17 46.41 58.35
C LEU A 5 5.41 44.94 58.04
N PRO A 6 4.39 44.10 57.84
CA PRO A 6 4.61 42.74 57.33
C PRO A 6 4.68 42.73 55.82
N LEU A 7 5.76 42.09 55.31
CA LEU A 7 5.98 41.80 53.89
C LEU A 7 5.10 40.59 53.48
N PHE A 8 4.10 40.81 52.65
CA PHE A 8 3.30 39.76 52.04
C PHE A 8 4.04 39.24 50.80
N ALA A 9 4.64 38.05 50.88
CA ALA A 9 5.19 37.35 49.74
C ALA A 9 4.08 36.61 48.99
N ALA A 10 3.71 37.12 47.85
CA ALA A 10 2.75 36.46 46.93
C ALA A 10 3.44 35.34 46.17
N LEU A 11 3.14 34.10 46.51
CA LEU A 11 3.59 32.90 45.79
C LEU A 11 2.77 32.75 44.50
N LEU A 12 3.39 33.09 43.35
CA LEU A 12 2.81 32.84 42.02
C LEU A 12 2.93 31.33 41.70
N LEU A 13 1.84 30.61 41.88
CA LEU A 13 1.72 29.21 41.49
C LEU A 13 1.48 29.16 39.94
N SER A 14 2.56 29.00 39.16
CA SER A 14 2.49 28.81 37.73
C SER A 14 1.86 27.45 37.44
N ALA A 15 0.56 27.42 37.06
CA ALA A 15 -0.10 26.24 36.58
C ALA A 15 0.49 25.85 35.21
N LEU A 16 1.32 24.82 35.16
CA LEU A 16 1.72 24.13 33.95
C LEU A 16 0.49 23.45 33.36
N LEU A 17 -0.15 24.11 32.38
CA LEU A 17 -1.15 23.47 31.55
C LEU A 17 -0.44 22.39 30.72
N PRO A 18 -0.93 21.12 30.72
CA PRO A 18 -0.39 20.12 29.83
C PRO A 18 -0.59 20.59 28.39
N ALA A 19 0.51 20.73 27.64
CA ALA A 19 0.44 20.96 26.21
C ALA A 19 -0.23 19.73 25.57
N HIS A 20 -1.51 19.86 25.20
CA HIS A 20 -2.15 18.88 24.33
C HIS A 20 -1.38 18.91 23.01
N ALA A 21 -0.59 17.86 22.74
CA ALA A 21 -0.07 17.64 21.41
C ALA A 21 -1.27 17.54 20.48
N ALA A 22 -1.34 18.41 19.47
CA ALA A 22 -2.41 18.37 18.48
C ALA A 22 -2.48 16.97 17.86
N GLU A 23 -3.68 16.38 17.77
CA GLU A 23 -3.87 15.11 17.08
C GLU A 23 -3.32 15.21 15.66
N PRO A 24 -2.58 14.19 15.17
CA PRO A 24 -2.05 14.22 13.82
C PRO A 24 -3.19 14.21 12.78
N ASP A 25 -3.01 14.97 11.71
CA ASP A 25 -3.92 14.94 10.56
C ASP A 25 -3.82 13.59 9.85
N VAL A 26 -4.80 12.72 10.06
CA VAL A 26 -4.83 11.36 9.48
C VAL A 26 -4.86 11.38 7.95
N THR A 27 -5.44 12.41 7.32
CA THR A 27 -5.45 12.55 5.86
C THR A 27 -4.04 12.79 5.35
N ARG A 28 -3.28 13.63 6.05
CA ARG A 28 -1.88 13.87 5.75
C ARG A 28 -1.03 12.65 6.00
N LEU A 29 -1.26 11.90 7.10
CA LEU A 29 -0.54 10.65 7.37
C LEU A 29 -0.67 9.66 6.20
N LEU A 30 -1.89 9.47 5.67
CA LEU A 30 -2.12 8.59 4.52
C LEU A 30 -1.46 9.09 3.24
N ALA A 31 -1.58 10.38 2.96
CA ALA A 31 -0.97 10.97 1.77
C ALA A 31 0.57 10.85 1.80
N ASP A 32 1.18 11.06 2.96
CA ASP A 32 2.62 10.88 3.15
C ASP A 32 3.03 9.40 3.01
N ALA A 33 2.25 8.47 3.56
CA ALA A 33 2.48 7.03 3.45
C ALA A 33 2.40 6.55 1.98
N ASP A 34 1.45 7.07 1.21
CA ASP A 34 1.30 6.71 -0.20
C ASP A 34 2.53 7.13 -1.03
N ARG A 35 3.22 8.24 -0.70
CA ARG A 35 4.44 8.68 -1.41
C ARG A 35 5.55 7.65 -1.43
N PHE A 36 5.63 6.80 -0.41
CA PHE A 36 6.60 5.70 -0.38
C PHE A 36 6.21 4.53 -1.28
N ARG A 37 4.94 4.43 -1.68
CA ARG A 37 4.38 3.28 -2.41
C ARG A 37 4.01 3.62 -3.84
N VAL A 38 3.47 4.80 -4.07
CA VAL A 38 2.85 5.21 -5.34
C VAL A 38 3.34 6.60 -5.72
N SER A 39 3.63 6.80 -6.99
CA SER A 39 3.97 8.11 -7.56
C SER A 39 2.76 8.73 -8.26
N ASP A 40 2.71 10.06 -8.33
CA ASP A 40 1.78 10.81 -9.18
C ASP A 40 2.21 10.82 -10.65
N GLU A 41 3.37 10.26 -10.93
CA GLU A 41 3.95 10.22 -12.27
C GLU A 41 3.55 8.95 -13.00
N GLN A 42 3.62 8.99 -14.33
CA GLN A 42 3.52 7.80 -15.14
C GLN A 42 4.81 7.00 -15.01
N LEU A 43 4.70 5.80 -14.45
CA LEU A 43 5.85 4.92 -14.21
C LEU A 43 5.69 3.59 -14.94
N VAL A 44 6.82 3.04 -15.29
CA VAL A 44 7.00 1.60 -15.57
C VAL A 44 7.72 0.99 -14.38
N ILE A 45 7.10 -0.01 -13.77
CA ILE A 45 7.61 -0.68 -12.57
C ILE A 45 7.84 -2.15 -12.89
N GLU A 46 9.09 -2.58 -12.81
CA GLU A 46 9.41 -4.00 -12.88
C GLU A 46 9.19 -4.65 -11.52
N THR A 47 8.36 -5.68 -11.48
CA THR A 47 7.93 -6.32 -10.26
C THR A 47 8.22 -7.81 -10.30
N ARG A 48 8.89 -8.30 -9.26
CA ARG A 48 9.16 -9.72 -9.04
C ARG A 48 8.34 -10.22 -7.87
N VAL A 49 7.62 -11.30 -8.06
CA VAL A 49 6.84 -11.96 -7.01
C VAL A 49 7.42 -13.35 -6.77
N ASN A 50 7.85 -13.60 -5.54
CA ASN A 50 8.37 -14.89 -5.10
C ASN A 50 7.48 -15.47 -4.02
N THR A 51 7.16 -16.77 -4.12
CA THR A 51 6.52 -17.52 -3.04
C THR A 51 7.52 -18.41 -2.34
N PHE A 52 7.29 -18.61 -1.05
CA PHE A 52 8.11 -19.48 -0.21
C PHE A 52 7.23 -20.53 0.46
N LYS A 53 7.77 -21.73 0.60
CA LYS A 53 7.13 -22.83 1.35
C LYS A 53 7.18 -22.56 2.85
N SER A 54 6.46 -23.35 3.64
CA SER A 54 6.45 -23.26 5.10
C SER A 54 7.83 -23.44 5.74
N ASP A 55 8.72 -24.19 5.08
CA ASP A 55 10.12 -24.40 5.50
C ASP A 55 11.06 -23.25 5.10
N GLY A 56 10.54 -22.18 4.46
CA GLY A 56 11.29 -21.03 3.98
C GLY A 56 12.01 -21.24 2.66
N THR A 57 11.91 -22.42 2.02
CA THR A 57 12.52 -22.64 0.70
C THR A 57 11.73 -21.93 -0.41
N PRO A 58 12.42 -21.40 -1.45
CA PRO A 58 11.73 -20.82 -2.61
C PRO A 58 10.82 -21.85 -3.29
N ASP A 59 9.65 -21.40 -3.76
CA ASP A 59 8.68 -22.23 -4.46
C ASP A 59 8.50 -21.78 -5.91
N LYS A 60 7.95 -20.58 -6.15
CA LYS A 60 7.68 -20.04 -7.48
C LYS A 60 8.11 -18.59 -7.60
N GLU A 61 8.43 -18.20 -8.83
CA GLU A 61 8.73 -16.82 -9.21
C GLU A 61 7.85 -16.38 -10.38
N ARG A 62 7.42 -15.12 -10.37
CA ARG A 62 6.74 -14.44 -11.49
C ARG A 62 7.29 -13.03 -11.66
N LEU A 63 7.32 -12.61 -12.93
CA LEU A 63 7.77 -11.29 -13.33
C LEU A 63 6.62 -10.52 -13.97
N TYR A 64 6.46 -9.28 -13.57
CA TYR A 64 5.45 -8.37 -14.09
C TYR A 64 6.07 -7.03 -14.45
N THR A 65 5.58 -6.42 -15.54
CA THR A 65 5.81 -5.01 -15.85
C THR A 65 4.51 -4.27 -15.58
N VAL A 66 4.52 -3.30 -14.67
CA VAL A 66 3.36 -2.51 -14.30
C VAL A 66 3.51 -1.10 -14.87
N HIS A 67 2.62 -0.71 -15.77
CA HIS A 67 2.50 0.66 -16.25
C HIS A 67 1.45 1.38 -15.44
N THR A 68 1.82 2.48 -14.79
CA THR A 68 0.90 3.32 -14.01
C THR A 68 0.62 4.62 -14.74
N SER A 69 -0.56 5.17 -14.53
CA SER A 69 -0.95 6.49 -15.02
C SER A 69 -1.81 7.22 -13.99
N THR A 70 -1.98 8.51 -14.19
CA THR A 70 -2.89 9.32 -13.37
C THR A 70 -4.33 8.82 -13.45
N GLY A 71 -5.19 9.16 -12.47
CA GLY A 71 -6.60 8.80 -12.49
C GLY A 71 -6.87 7.31 -12.23
N ARG A 72 -6.06 6.67 -11.36
CA ARG A 72 -6.26 5.26 -10.93
C ARG A 72 -6.24 4.28 -12.11
N ARG A 73 -5.23 4.37 -12.94
CA ARG A 73 -5.05 3.49 -14.09
C ARG A 73 -3.72 2.75 -14.02
N SER A 74 -3.77 1.44 -14.20
CA SER A 74 -2.58 0.62 -14.34
C SER A 74 -2.79 -0.53 -15.30
N LEU A 75 -1.73 -0.88 -16.02
CA LEU A 75 -1.68 -2.04 -16.91
C LEU A 75 -0.55 -2.95 -16.45
N VAL A 76 -0.91 -4.15 -16.03
CA VAL A 76 0.04 -5.21 -15.62
C VAL A 76 0.25 -6.16 -16.78
N LEU A 77 1.48 -6.30 -17.22
CA LEU A 77 1.91 -7.25 -18.24
C LEU A 77 2.61 -8.42 -17.55
N MET A 78 2.13 -9.63 -17.79
CA MET A 78 2.74 -10.84 -17.25
C MET A 78 3.90 -11.27 -18.13
N ARG A 79 5.11 -11.37 -17.55
CA ARG A 79 6.37 -11.61 -18.27
C ARG A 79 6.89 -13.03 -18.13
N SER A 80 6.47 -13.75 -17.12
CA SER A 80 6.90 -15.14 -16.91
C SER A 80 6.34 -16.07 -17.97
N PRO A 81 7.09 -17.07 -18.46
CA PRO A 81 6.66 -17.95 -19.53
C PRO A 81 5.30 -18.63 -19.30
N ALA A 82 5.00 -19.00 -18.05
CA ALA A 82 3.72 -19.65 -17.70
C ALA A 82 2.48 -18.75 -17.87
N GLU A 83 2.67 -17.42 -17.92
CA GLU A 83 1.58 -16.42 -17.95
C GLU A 83 1.80 -15.41 -19.09
N GLN A 84 2.79 -15.65 -19.94
CA GLN A 84 3.15 -14.73 -21.01
C GLN A 84 1.97 -14.39 -21.91
N GLY A 85 1.79 -13.09 -22.18
CA GLY A 85 0.69 -12.57 -22.98
C GLY A 85 -0.59 -12.27 -22.20
N GLN A 86 -0.68 -12.70 -20.93
CA GLN A 86 -1.76 -12.25 -20.06
C GLN A 86 -1.53 -10.78 -19.67
N LYS A 87 -2.65 -10.02 -19.60
CA LYS A 87 -2.63 -8.61 -19.22
C LYS A 87 -3.76 -8.35 -18.23
N VAL A 88 -3.46 -7.56 -17.20
CA VAL A 88 -4.50 -7.03 -16.30
C VAL A 88 -4.54 -5.52 -16.43
N LEU A 89 -5.71 -4.99 -16.67
CA LEU A 89 -5.96 -3.56 -16.76
C LEU A 89 -6.84 -3.13 -15.59
N MET A 90 -6.43 -2.08 -14.87
CA MET A 90 -7.24 -1.34 -13.91
C MET A 90 -7.57 0.04 -14.47
N VAL A 91 -8.84 0.42 -14.44
CA VAL A 91 -9.31 1.77 -14.76
C VAL A 91 -10.37 2.16 -13.71
N GLY A 92 -10.04 3.07 -12.82
CA GLY A 92 -10.90 3.39 -11.69
C GLY A 92 -11.09 2.18 -10.78
N ASP A 93 -12.34 1.75 -10.61
CA ASP A 93 -12.70 0.60 -9.77
C ASP A 93 -12.86 -0.71 -10.56
N ASP A 94 -12.65 -0.65 -11.86
CA ASP A 94 -12.86 -1.77 -12.77
C ASP A 94 -11.54 -2.47 -13.11
N PHE A 95 -11.56 -3.80 -13.07
CA PHE A 95 -10.43 -4.65 -13.44
C PHE A 95 -10.81 -5.59 -14.55
N TRP A 96 -9.91 -5.74 -15.54
CA TRP A 96 -10.07 -6.64 -16.66
C TRP A 96 -8.84 -7.54 -16.82
N LEU A 97 -9.07 -8.81 -17.09
CA LEU A 97 -8.05 -9.79 -17.46
C LEU A 97 -8.21 -10.14 -18.93
N LEU A 98 -7.14 -10.02 -19.69
CA LEU A 98 -7.02 -10.56 -21.05
C LEU A 98 -6.14 -11.80 -21.00
N MET A 99 -6.69 -12.93 -21.49
CA MET A 99 -5.95 -14.17 -21.69
C MET A 99 -5.32 -14.23 -23.07
N PRO A 100 -4.16 -14.89 -23.24
CA PRO A 100 -3.56 -15.11 -24.55
C PRO A 100 -4.54 -15.77 -25.53
N GLY A 101 -4.53 -15.32 -26.77
CA GLY A 101 -5.41 -15.87 -27.82
C GLY A 101 -6.87 -15.44 -27.74
N THR A 102 -7.28 -14.71 -26.69
CA THR A 102 -8.63 -14.14 -26.60
C THR A 102 -8.66 -12.71 -27.14
N GLN A 103 -9.79 -12.31 -27.69
CA GLN A 103 -10.00 -10.95 -28.21
C GLN A 103 -10.82 -10.07 -27.26
N ARG A 104 -11.37 -10.65 -26.20
CA ARG A 104 -12.25 -9.95 -25.26
C ARG A 104 -11.71 -10.11 -23.83
N PRO A 105 -11.40 -8.99 -23.14
CA PRO A 105 -11.05 -9.02 -21.75
C PRO A 105 -12.26 -9.38 -20.89
N MET A 106 -12.02 -10.13 -19.83
CA MET A 106 -13.01 -10.49 -18.83
C MET A 106 -12.90 -9.57 -17.63
N ARG A 107 -14.02 -9.18 -17.03
CA ARG A 107 -14.03 -8.47 -15.75
C ARG A 107 -13.61 -9.41 -14.63
N ILE A 108 -12.73 -8.92 -13.78
CA ILE A 108 -12.27 -9.63 -12.57
C ILE A 108 -12.41 -8.72 -11.36
N THR A 109 -12.21 -9.29 -10.16
CA THR A 109 -12.15 -8.51 -8.92
C THR A 109 -10.71 -8.17 -8.55
N PRO A 110 -10.46 -7.08 -7.81
CA PRO A 110 -9.13 -6.72 -7.33
C PRO A 110 -8.52 -7.78 -6.40
N SER A 111 -9.34 -8.60 -5.76
CA SER A 111 -8.91 -9.72 -4.91
C SER A 111 -8.49 -10.97 -5.68
N GLN A 112 -8.62 -10.99 -7.01
CA GLN A 112 -8.15 -12.10 -7.84
C GLN A 112 -6.66 -12.35 -7.59
N LYS A 113 -6.31 -13.56 -7.11
CA LYS A 113 -4.92 -13.95 -6.86
C LYS A 113 -4.14 -14.06 -8.18
N LEU A 114 -2.94 -13.52 -8.19
CA LEU A 114 -1.97 -13.64 -9.28
C LEU A 114 -0.97 -14.77 -8.96
N LEU A 115 -0.20 -14.62 -7.89
CA LEU A 115 0.74 -15.63 -7.42
C LEU A 115 0.81 -15.64 -5.89
N GLY A 116 0.71 -16.83 -5.30
CA GLY A 116 0.74 -17.00 -3.84
C GLY A 116 -0.34 -16.16 -3.19
N ASP A 117 0.07 -15.24 -2.30
CA ASP A 117 -0.83 -14.35 -1.59
C ASP A 117 -1.01 -12.99 -2.26
N ALA A 118 -0.22 -12.70 -3.31
CA ALA A 118 -0.38 -11.46 -4.06
C ALA A 118 -1.63 -11.51 -4.95
N SER A 119 -2.47 -10.48 -4.82
CA SER A 119 -3.66 -10.27 -5.65
C SER A 119 -3.41 -9.17 -6.67
N THR A 120 -4.31 -9.07 -7.64
CA THR A 120 -4.30 -8.01 -8.65
C THR A 120 -4.25 -6.61 -8.02
N GLY A 121 -5.04 -6.37 -6.97
CA GLY A 121 -5.06 -5.09 -6.28
C GLY A 121 -3.78 -4.79 -5.50
N ASP A 122 -3.04 -5.82 -5.02
CA ASP A 122 -1.76 -5.60 -4.34
C ASP A 122 -0.68 -5.12 -5.34
N ILE A 123 -0.76 -5.58 -6.60
CA ILE A 123 0.20 -5.24 -7.65
C ILE A 123 -0.19 -3.94 -8.39
N ALA A 124 -1.48 -3.66 -8.53
CA ALA A 124 -2.00 -2.53 -9.31
C ALA A 124 -1.80 -1.15 -8.64
N THR A 125 -1.12 -1.08 -7.51
CA THR A 125 -0.73 0.17 -6.83
C THR A 125 -1.90 1.09 -6.45
N LEU A 126 -2.84 0.57 -5.63
CA LEU A 126 -3.95 1.35 -5.08
C LEU A 126 -3.45 2.36 -4.03
N ARG A 127 -4.10 3.54 -3.97
CA ARG A 127 -3.78 4.61 -3.01
C ARG A 127 -4.67 4.54 -1.78
N TRP A 128 -4.07 4.51 -0.61
CA TRP A 128 -4.85 4.50 0.64
C TRP A 128 -5.57 5.82 0.87
N SER A 129 -4.93 6.95 0.58
CA SER A 129 -5.52 8.27 0.75
C SER A 129 -6.75 8.53 -0.12
N GLU A 130 -6.84 7.88 -1.28
CA GLU A 130 -7.99 7.99 -2.19
C GLU A 130 -9.09 6.98 -1.89
N ASP A 131 -8.71 5.76 -1.48
CA ASP A 131 -9.60 4.61 -1.38
C ASP A 131 -10.21 4.41 0.00
N TYR A 132 -9.62 5.01 1.05
CA TYR A 132 -10.01 4.78 2.43
C TYR A 132 -10.25 6.07 3.21
N THR A 133 -11.15 5.99 4.18
CA THR A 133 -11.25 6.95 5.29
C THR A 133 -10.45 6.37 6.45
N ALA A 134 -9.58 7.18 7.04
CA ALA A 134 -8.78 6.76 8.18
C ALA A 134 -9.29 7.39 9.49
N THR A 135 -9.15 6.64 10.57
CA THR A 135 -9.26 7.10 11.95
C THR A 135 -8.00 6.75 12.71
N LEU A 136 -7.53 7.64 13.57
CA LEU A 136 -6.42 7.37 14.46
C LEU A 136 -6.89 6.46 15.59
N VAL A 137 -6.23 5.31 15.76
CA VAL A 137 -6.42 4.42 16.91
C VAL A 137 -5.56 4.89 18.07
N GLY A 138 -4.30 5.25 17.79
CA GLY A 138 -3.39 5.75 18.80
C GLY A 138 -1.92 5.71 18.36
N GLU A 139 -1.06 5.96 19.32
CA GLU A 139 0.38 5.78 19.18
C GLU A 139 0.79 4.46 19.84
N GLU A 140 1.60 3.67 19.13
CA GLU A 140 2.09 2.38 19.59
C GLU A 140 3.60 2.27 19.40
N ARG A 141 4.16 1.16 19.86
CA ARG A 141 5.53 0.77 19.58
C ARG A 141 5.55 -0.38 18.58
N CYS A 142 6.07 -0.11 17.39
CA CYS A 142 6.28 -1.11 16.35
C CYS A 142 7.73 -1.59 16.42
N GLU A 143 7.95 -2.79 16.98
CA GLU A 143 9.31 -3.27 17.28
C GLU A 143 10.11 -2.22 18.10
N ASN A 144 11.05 -1.52 17.46
CA ASN A 144 11.94 -0.55 18.11
C ASN A 144 11.62 0.92 17.79
N VAL A 145 10.55 1.21 17.02
CA VAL A 145 10.18 2.57 16.61
C VAL A 145 8.78 2.94 17.09
N ALA A 146 8.57 4.21 17.41
CA ALA A 146 7.24 4.75 17.66
C ALA A 146 6.44 4.77 16.34
N CYS A 147 5.17 4.39 16.38
CA CYS A 147 4.32 4.33 15.21
C CYS A 147 2.90 4.83 15.50
N TRP A 148 2.27 5.40 14.48
CA TRP A 148 0.86 5.68 14.44
C TRP A 148 0.10 4.43 14.02
N HIS A 149 -0.92 4.05 14.77
CA HIS A 149 -1.87 3.01 14.40
C HIS A 149 -3.13 3.66 13.85
N LEU A 150 -3.48 3.32 12.61
CA LEU A 150 -4.65 3.82 11.91
C LEU A 150 -5.60 2.67 11.57
N ASN A 151 -6.89 2.91 11.72
CA ASN A 151 -7.94 2.06 11.16
C ASN A 151 -8.46 2.73 9.88
N LEU A 152 -8.41 1.99 8.77
CA LEU A 152 -8.86 2.45 7.46
C LEU A 152 -10.13 1.69 7.08
N SER A 153 -11.17 2.42 6.70
CA SER A 153 -12.42 1.87 6.16
C SER A 153 -12.56 2.24 4.69
N ALA A 154 -12.88 1.27 3.85
CA ALA A 154 -13.02 1.48 2.41
C ALA A 154 -14.12 2.50 2.08
N ARG A 155 -13.81 3.44 1.19
CA ARG A 155 -14.78 4.39 0.61
C ARG A 155 -15.52 3.81 -0.58
N ARG A 156 -15.02 2.69 -1.13
CA ARG A 156 -15.47 2.10 -2.39
C ARG A 156 -15.62 0.59 -2.27
N ALA A 157 -16.60 0.04 -2.97
CA ALA A 157 -16.78 -1.41 -3.02
C ALA A 157 -15.70 -2.14 -3.85
N GLY A 158 -15.05 -1.44 -4.80
CA GLY A 158 -14.06 -1.99 -5.73
C GLY A 158 -12.65 -2.10 -5.19
N VAL A 159 -12.45 -2.14 -3.87
CA VAL A 159 -11.12 -2.36 -3.25
C VAL A 159 -10.96 -3.81 -2.80
N SER A 160 -9.71 -4.28 -2.70
CA SER A 160 -9.40 -5.66 -2.28
C SER A 160 -9.77 -5.92 -0.82
N TYR A 161 -9.63 -4.93 0.04
CA TYR A 161 -9.80 -5.03 1.48
C TYR A 161 -10.77 -3.96 1.96
N GLN A 162 -11.77 -4.34 2.75
CA GLN A 162 -12.79 -3.40 3.23
C GLN A 162 -12.33 -2.63 4.48
N ARG A 163 -11.40 -3.21 5.23
CA ARG A 163 -10.76 -2.59 6.38
C ARG A 163 -9.27 -2.90 6.38
N ILE A 164 -8.46 -1.94 6.82
CA ILE A 164 -7.03 -2.09 7.00
C ILE A 164 -6.64 -1.50 8.35
N GLU A 165 -5.96 -2.29 9.18
CA GLU A 165 -5.18 -1.75 10.29
C GLU A 165 -3.80 -1.42 9.76
N LEU A 166 -3.37 -0.16 9.87
CA LEU A 166 -2.12 0.32 9.26
C LEU A 166 -1.24 0.95 10.32
N TRP A 167 0.02 0.55 10.35
CA TRP A 167 1.03 1.15 11.22
C TRP A 167 2.05 1.92 10.39
N LEU A 168 2.19 3.21 10.73
CA LEU A 168 3.11 4.15 10.09
C LEU A 168 4.17 4.59 11.10
N GLY A 169 5.43 4.61 10.70
CA GLY A 169 6.50 5.20 11.52
C GLY A 169 6.19 6.66 11.85
N ARG A 170 6.34 7.04 13.13
CA ARG A 170 5.91 8.35 13.64
C ARG A 170 6.57 9.53 12.91
N ASP A 171 7.87 9.45 12.67
CA ASP A 171 8.64 10.61 12.20
C ASP A 171 8.47 10.92 10.71
N ARG A 172 8.35 9.88 9.88
CA ARG A 172 8.34 10.00 8.41
C ARG A 172 7.08 9.47 7.77
N HIS A 173 6.15 8.93 8.56
CA HIS A 173 4.92 8.27 8.10
C HIS A 173 5.18 7.09 7.14
N LEU A 174 6.39 6.48 7.25
CA LEU A 174 6.76 5.30 6.49
C LEU A 174 5.83 4.14 6.84
N PRO A 175 5.20 3.47 5.86
CA PRO A 175 4.46 2.25 6.13
C PRO A 175 5.37 1.16 6.68
N LEU A 176 4.99 0.56 7.82
CA LEU A 176 5.75 -0.51 8.48
C LEU A 176 5.06 -1.86 8.27
N LYS A 177 3.79 -1.95 8.62
CA LYS A 177 2.98 -3.15 8.49
C LYS A 177 1.50 -2.79 8.32
N ALA A 178 0.72 -3.76 7.82
CA ALA A 178 -0.72 -3.65 7.75
C ALA A 178 -1.38 -5.03 7.93
N ASP A 179 -2.54 -5.03 8.58
CA ASP A 179 -3.46 -6.16 8.63
C ASP A 179 -4.63 -5.87 7.70
N LEU A 180 -4.88 -6.77 6.75
CA LEU A 180 -5.78 -6.58 5.61
C LEU A 180 -7.01 -7.46 5.76
N TYR A 181 -8.20 -6.85 5.87
CA TYR A 181 -9.45 -7.53 6.19
C TYR A 181 -10.42 -7.54 5.02
N LEU A 182 -11.10 -8.68 4.84
CA LEU A 182 -12.18 -8.84 3.85
C LEU A 182 -13.47 -8.14 4.32
N GLN A 183 -14.47 -8.12 3.45
CA GLN A 183 -15.81 -7.62 3.77
C GLN A 183 -16.47 -8.38 4.94
N SER A 184 -16.10 -9.65 5.15
CA SER A 184 -16.55 -10.46 6.27
C SER A 184 -15.85 -10.16 7.60
N ASP A 185 -15.02 -9.14 7.63
CA ASP A 185 -14.12 -8.76 8.74
C ASP A 185 -13.13 -9.87 9.15
N LYS A 186 -12.89 -10.83 8.26
CA LYS A 186 -11.83 -11.84 8.46
C LYS A 186 -10.49 -11.26 8.02
N LEU A 187 -9.47 -11.44 8.85
CA LEU A 187 -8.09 -11.13 8.50
C LEU A 187 -7.68 -12.02 7.33
N ALA A 188 -7.46 -11.41 6.17
CA ALA A 188 -7.04 -12.12 4.96
C ALA A 188 -5.54 -12.28 4.90
N LYS A 189 -4.82 -11.17 5.13
CA LYS A 189 -3.37 -11.10 5.00
C LYS A 189 -2.77 -10.14 6.00
N GLN A 190 -1.51 -10.40 6.32
CA GLN A 190 -0.62 -9.43 6.96
C GLN A 190 0.42 -8.98 5.94
N ALA A 191 0.66 -7.69 5.86
CA ALA A 191 1.68 -7.09 5.02
C ALA A 191 2.77 -6.45 5.89
N ARG A 192 4.03 -6.60 5.48
CA ARG A 192 5.17 -5.87 6.01
C ARG A 192 5.85 -5.13 4.85
N PHE A 193 6.19 -3.88 5.07
CA PHE A 193 6.82 -3.03 4.06
C PHE A 193 8.30 -2.87 4.35
N VAL A 194 9.12 -3.10 3.33
CA VAL A 194 10.57 -2.99 3.42
C VAL A 194 11.01 -1.83 2.55
N PRO A 195 11.58 -0.76 3.12
CA PRO A 195 12.06 0.38 2.38
C PRO A 195 13.38 0.08 1.66
N ASP A 196 13.72 0.92 0.68
CA ASP A 196 15.00 0.94 -0.04
C ASP A 196 16.19 1.22 0.88
N SER A 197 15.97 1.97 1.96
CA SER A 197 16.99 2.29 2.97
C SER A 197 16.35 2.38 4.34
N VAL A 198 17.04 1.86 5.36
CA VAL A 198 16.60 1.96 6.76
C VAL A 198 16.82 3.38 7.30
N GLU A 199 17.95 4.00 6.97
CA GLU A 199 18.33 5.32 7.48
C GLU A 199 17.58 6.46 6.80
N ARG A 200 17.46 6.39 5.47
CA ARG A 200 16.84 7.42 4.64
C ARG A 200 15.89 6.81 3.62
N PRO A 201 14.74 6.28 4.09
CA PRO A 201 13.77 5.67 3.18
C PRO A 201 13.20 6.70 2.22
N THR A 202 13.19 6.36 0.94
CA THR A 202 12.58 7.15 -0.14
C THR A 202 11.40 6.44 -0.77
N GLN A 203 11.40 5.10 -0.73
CA GLN A 203 10.34 4.27 -1.31
C GLN A 203 10.29 2.90 -0.63
N ILE A 204 9.21 2.17 -0.85
CA ILE A 204 9.10 0.76 -0.49
C ILE A 204 9.65 -0.07 -1.63
N ASP A 205 10.66 -0.90 -1.36
CA ASP A 205 11.26 -1.80 -2.34
C ASP A 205 10.65 -3.21 -2.30
N GLU A 206 10.12 -3.61 -1.16
CA GLU A 206 9.51 -4.93 -1.03
C GLU A 206 8.28 -4.89 -0.11
N MET A 207 7.24 -5.63 -0.50
CA MET A 207 6.09 -5.95 0.35
C MET A 207 6.09 -7.46 0.60
N VAL A 208 6.11 -7.84 1.88
CA VAL A 208 6.03 -9.24 2.32
C VAL A 208 4.62 -9.53 2.80
N LEU A 209 3.95 -10.44 2.13
CA LEU A 209 2.57 -10.84 2.42
C LEU A 209 2.55 -12.22 3.10
N ARG A 210 1.70 -12.37 4.12
CA ARG A 210 1.37 -13.64 4.75
C ARG A 210 -0.15 -13.82 4.75
N ASP A 211 -0.62 -14.85 4.08
CA ASP A 211 -2.05 -15.19 4.04
C ASP A 211 -2.45 -15.87 5.37
N GLN A 212 -3.51 -15.37 5.98
CA GLN A 212 -4.07 -15.91 7.22
C GLN A 212 -5.18 -16.93 6.98
N LEU A 213 -5.62 -17.08 5.72
CA LEU A 213 -6.71 -17.99 5.31
C LEU A 213 -6.20 -19.29 4.69
N SER A 214 -4.93 -19.38 4.37
CA SER A 214 -4.28 -20.55 3.77
C SER A 214 -2.91 -20.83 4.41
N ASN A 215 -2.30 -21.95 4.10
CA ASN A 215 -1.11 -22.55 4.73
C ASN A 215 0.09 -21.62 4.90
N HIS A 216 0.02 -20.58 5.71
CA HIS A 216 1.11 -19.71 6.21
C HIS A 216 2.32 -19.56 5.26
N ARG A 217 2.05 -19.38 3.95
CA ARG A 217 3.08 -19.12 2.97
C ARG A 217 3.45 -17.65 3.02
N GLU A 218 4.70 -17.36 2.78
CA GLU A 218 5.17 -16.00 2.58
C GLU A 218 5.27 -15.72 1.09
N THR A 219 4.74 -14.58 0.66
CA THR A 219 4.86 -14.06 -0.70
C THR A 219 5.57 -12.72 -0.65
N ARG A 220 6.67 -12.56 -1.40
CA ARG A 220 7.43 -11.31 -1.50
C ARG A 220 7.16 -10.66 -2.84
N VAL A 221 6.71 -9.44 -2.80
CA VAL A 221 6.52 -8.56 -3.96
C VAL A 221 7.64 -7.53 -3.94
N ARG A 222 8.62 -7.68 -4.84
CA ARG A 222 9.79 -6.80 -4.93
C ARG A 222 9.68 -5.92 -6.16
N TYR A 223 9.87 -4.62 -5.98
CA TYR A 223 9.89 -3.62 -7.05
C TYR A 223 11.35 -3.42 -7.48
N THR A 224 11.76 -4.07 -8.57
CA THR A 224 13.18 -4.17 -8.97
C THR A 224 13.67 -2.99 -9.79
N ALA A 225 12.77 -2.27 -10.45
CA ALA A 225 13.08 -1.03 -11.17
C ALA A 225 11.84 -0.13 -11.23
N ARG A 226 12.05 1.17 -11.29
CA ARG A 226 11.04 2.19 -11.56
C ARG A 226 11.61 3.21 -12.53
N GLU A 227 10.90 3.41 -13.64
CA GLU A 227 11.30 4.34 -14.70
C GLU A 227 10.13 5.28 -15.01
N LYS A 228 10.40 6.58 -15.14
CA LYS A 228 9.42 7.54 -15.64
C LYS A 228 9.23 7.31 -17.15
N ARG A 229 8.06 6.85 -17.53
CA ARG A 229 7.74 6.59 -18.92
C ARG A 229 6.25 6.81 -19.18
N ALA A 230 5.94 7.75 -20.05
CA ALA A 230 4.61 7.93 -20.58
C ALA A 230 4.26 6.80 -21.55
N VAL A 231 3.04 6.28 -21.45
CA VAL A 231 2.48 5.32 -22.39
C VAL A 231 1.22 5.90 -23.02
N PRO A 232 0.84 5.47 -24.24
CA PRO A 232 -0.36 5.97 -24.91
C PRO A 232 -1.61 5.76 -24.05
N GLU A 233 -2.47 6.76 -23.99
CA GLU A 233 -3.76 6.71 -23.29
C GLU A 233 -4.63 5.51 -23.73
N SER A 234 -4.53 5.10 -24.99
CA SER A 234 -5.23 3.94 -25.55
C SER A 234 -4.88 2.61 -24.85
N TRP A 235 -3.74 2.55 -24.13
CA TRP A 235 -3.37 1.34 -23.38
C TRP A 235 -4.28 1.11 -22.16
N PHE A 236 -4.86 2.18 -21.63
CA PHE A 236 -5.79 2.11 -20.51
C PHE A 236 -7.26 2.01 -20.94
N ASN A 237 -7.52 1.51 -22.15
CA ASN A 237 -8.86 1.25 -22.65
C ASN A 237 -9.10 -0.26 -22.77
N PRO A 238 -10.12 -0.83 -22.09
CA PRO A 238 -10.43 -2.25 -22.16
C PRO A 238 -10.67 -2.76 -23.60
N MET A 239 -11.28 -1.93 -24.44
CA MET A 239 -11.58 -2.30 -25.84
C MET A 239 -10.32 -2.41 -26.72
N SER A 240 -9.24 -1.75 -26.34
CA SER A 240 -7.95 -1.82 -27.05
C SER A 240 -6.96 -2.78 -26.41
N LEU A 241 -7.29 -3.38 -25.27
CA LEU A 241 -6.37 -4.24 -24.52
C LEU A 241 -5.83 -5.41 -25.36
N ALA A 242 -6.67 -6.01 -26.23
CA ALA A 242 -6.29 -7.09 -27.12
C ALA A 242 -5.39 -6.62 -28.29
N ARG A 243 -5.45 -5.33 -28.67
CA ARG A 243 -4.71 -4.74 -29.78
C ARG A 243 -3.43 -4.03 -29.33
N ASN A 244 -3.29 -3.79 -28.03
CA ASN A 244 -2.08 -3.16 -27.51
C ASN A 244 -0.89 -4.06 -27.84
N PRO A 245 0.14 -3.53 -28.54
CA PRO A 245 1.28 -4.33 -28.91
C PRO A 245 1.89 -4.98 -27.66
N THR A 246 2.41 -6.17 -27.85
CA THR A 246 3.35 -6.77 -26.89
C THR A 246 4.50 -5.78 -26.78
N LEU A 247 4.62 -5.16 -25.62
CA LEU A 247 5.77 -4.34 -25.32
C LEU A 247 6.96 -5.28 -25.16
N GLU A 248 7.80 -5.30 -26.15
CA GLU A 248 9.11 -5.93 -26.12
C GLU A 248 10.07 -5.13 -25.23
#